data_9aeeb4db80faf8eda1677a405c01f7f1
#
_entry.id   9aeeb4db80faf8eda1677a405c01f7f1
#
_cell.length_a   1.000
_cell.length_b   1.000
_cell.length_c   1.000
_cell.angle_alpha   90.00
_cell.angle_beta   90.00
_cell.angle_gamma   90.00
#
_symmetry.space_group_name_H-M   'P 1'
#
loop_
_entity.id
_entity.type
_entity.pdbx_description
1 polymer ?
#
loop_
_entity_poly.entity_id
_entity_poly.type
_entity_poly.pdbx_seq_one_letter_code
_entity_poly.pdbx_strand_id
1 'polypeptide(L)'
;KNLEKSLEDARIKIIEKNKERAEQIASELENSIVINGDGLDEEVLKEANIEEIETVLALTNDDENNVMLCVLAEKFSPNKRTIALVNKSNYSLLQSSLKIDDLVDPRMMTVSNILKHVHKGTIQTVYSLLDGEYEFIEAEIIETSELINKSLKESNLPKTIRIGAILRKDDIIIPKSNFV
;
A
#
# COMPACT_ATOMS: atom_id res chain seq x y z
N LYS A 1 11.44 -7.34 10.57
CA LYS A 1 11.93 -6.51 11.71
C LYS A 1 11.10 -5.23 11.90
N ASN A 2 10.95 -4.37 10.87
CA ASN A 2 10.10 -3.17 11.02
C ASN A 2 8.62 -3.53 11.21
N LEU A 3 8.08 -4.45 10.41
CA LEU A 3 6.70 -4.96 10.56
C LEU A 3 6.47 -5.59 11.93
N GLU A 4 7.39 -6.41 12.40
CA GLU A 4 7.33 -7.06 13.73
C GLU A 4 7.27 -6.05 14.87
N LYS A 5 7.99 -4.93 14.73
CA LYS A 5 7.95 -3.83 15.70
C LYS A 5 6.68 -2.98 15.63
N SER A 6 6.12 -2.84 14.43
CA SER A 6 4.94 -2.00 14.20
C SER A 6 3.63 -2.74 14.44
N LEU A 7 3.65 -4.08 14.40
CA LEU A 7 2.48 -4.94 14.51
C LEU A 7 2.70 -5.93 15.68
N GLU A 8 2.69 -5.41 16.91
CA GLU A 8 3.00 -6.17 18.14
C GLU A 8 2.10 -7.41 18.33
N ASP A 9 0.84 -7.34 17.91
CA ASP A 9 -0.14 -8.43 18.04
C ASP A 9 -0.20 -9.35 16.82
N ALA A 10 0.55 -9.08 15.74
CA ALA A 10 0.49 -9.86 14.52
C ALA A 10 1.43 -11.08 14.56
N ARG A 11 0.92 -12.23 14.15
CA ARG A 11 1.73 -13.45 13.94
C ARG A 11 2.28 -13.41 12.51
N ILE A 12 3.58 -13.17 12.38
CA ILE A 12 4.24 -13.05 11.08
C ILE A 12 4.93 -14.36 10.72
N LYS A 13 4.64 -14.88 9.52
CA LYS A 13 5.36 -15.99 8.91
C LYS A 13 6.07 -15.50 7.65
N ILE A 14 7.30 -15.91 7.47
CA ILE A 14 8.14 -15.51 6.35
C ILE A 14 8.56 -16.78 5.61
N ILE A 15 8.29 -16.83 4.32
CA ILE A 15 8.79 -17.88 3.43
C ILE A 15 9.96 -17.30 2.65
N GLU A 16 11.14 -17.90 2.78
CA GLU A 16 12.36 -17.48 2.10
C GLU A 16 12.99 -18.69 1.39
N LYS A 17 13.20 -18.54 0.08
CA LYS A 17 13.72 -19.63 -0.77
C LYS A 17 15.20 -19.91 -0.53
N ASN A 18 15.99 -18.85 -0.29
CA ASN A 18 17.41 -19.01 -0.02
C ASN A 18 17.64 -19.43 1.43
N LYS A 19 18.25 -20.60 1.61
CA LYS A 19 18.50 -21.20 2.93
C LYS A 19 19.34 -20.33 3.85
N GLU A 20 20.46 -19.80 3.36
CA GLU A 20 21.36 -18.95 4.17
C GLU A 20 20.64 -17.67 4.61
N ARG A 21 19.82 -17.10 3.71
CA ARG A 21 19.03 -15.93 4.01
C ARG A 21 17.91 -16.23 5.02
N ALA A 22 17.26 -17.38 4.91
CA ALA A 22 16.25 -17.83 5.86
C ALA A 22 16.84 -17.99 7.28
N GLU A 23 18.00 -18.64 7.39
CA GLU A 23 18.74 -18.79 8.65
C GLU A 23 19.14 -17.43 9.25
N GLN A 24 19.65 -16.52 8.41
CA GLN A 24 19.98 -15.16 8.84
C GLN A 24 18.73 -14.43 9.36
N ILE A 25 17.63 -14.42 8.61
CA ILE A 25 16.38 -13.77 9.02
C ILE A 25 15.87 -14.35 10.34
N ALA A 26 15.89 -15.68 10.48
CA ALA A 26 15.45 -16.36 11.69
C ALA A 26 16.28 -15.95 12.92
N SER A 27 17.58 -15.69 12.74
CA SER A 27 18.43 -15.21 13.84
C SER A 27 18.21 -13.74 14.23
N GLU A 28 17.62 -12.94 13.35
CA GLU A 28 17.38 -11.50 13.57
C GLU A 28 15.99 -11.16 14.10
N LEU A 29 15.03 -12.09 14.02
CA LEU A 29 13.65 -11.91 14.41
C LEU A 29 13.33 -12.67 15.70
N GLU A 30 12.48 -12.08 16.53
CA GLU A 30 12.16 -12.63 17.86
C GLU A 30 10.81 -13.36 17.88
N ASN A 31 9.82 -12.82 17.15
CA ASN A 31 8.43 -13.28 17.20
C ASN A 31 7.88 -13.83 15.88
N SER A 32 8.72 -13.85 14.83
CA SER A 32 8.32 -14.30 13.49
C SER A 32 8.78 -15.73 13.21
N ILE A 33 7.99 -16.50 12.49
CA ILE A 33 8.34 -17.84 12.05
C ILE A 33 8.93 -17.75 10.64
N VAL A 34 10.10 -18.32 10.43
CA VAL A 34 10.76 -18.37 9.11
C VAL A 34 10.73 -19.81 8.58
N ILE A 35 10.20 -19.96 7.39
CA ILE A 35 10.09 -21.24 6.66
C ILE A 35 11.03 -21.15 5.46
N ASN A 36 11.95 -22.08 5.33
CA ASN A 36 12.81 -22.17 4.16
C ASN A 36 12.12 -22.98 3.06
N GLY A 37 11.72 -22.32 1.97
CA GLY A 37 11.03 -22.99 0.86
C GLY A 37 10.65 -22.03 -0.26
N ASP A 38 10.13 -22.59 -1.34
CA ASP A 38 9.58 -21.79 -2.45
C ASP A 38 8.13 -21.43 -2.13
N GLY A 39 7.81 -20.13 -2.11
CA GLY A 39 6.46 -19.64 -1.85
C GLY A 39 5.42 -20.05 -2.92
N LEU A 40 5.85 -20.55 -4.07
CA LEU A 40 4.96 -21.12 -5.09
C LEU A 40 4.68 -22.63 -4.87
N ASP A 41 5.35 -23.27 -3.92
CA ASP A 41 5.14 -24.66 -3.57
C ASP A 41 3.93 -24.79 -2.64
N GLU A 42 2.99 -25.65 -3.03
CA GLU A 42 1.77 -25.90 -2.27
C GLU A 42 2.04 -26.48 -0.87
N GLU A 43 3.05 -27.36 -0.74
CA GLU A 43 3.39 -27.96 0.54
C GLU A 43 3.96 -26.91 1.51
N VAL A 44 4.79 -26.00 1.00
CA VAL A 44 5.35 -24.87 1.78
C VAL A 44 4.24 -23.89 2.22
N LEU A 45 3.29 -23.62 1.33
CA LEU A 45 2.13 -22.78 1.68
C LEU A 45 1.25 -23.44 2.74
N LYS A 46 1.06 -24.75 2.68
CA LYS A 46 0.34 -25.52 3.72
C LYS A 46 1.10 -25.54 5.05
N GLU A 47 2.42 -25.71 5.04
CA GLU A 47 3.26 -25.59 6.23
C GLU A 47 3.12 -24.21 6.88
N ALA A 48 3.03 -23.16 6.06
CA ALA A 48 2.76 -21.81 6.53
C ALA A 48 1.32 -21.61 7.04
N ASN A 49 0.44 -22.62 6.99
CA ASN A 49 -0.99 -22.51 7.30
C ASN A 49 -1.69 -21.44 6.49
N ILE A 50 -1.48 -21.43 5.17
CA ILE A 50 -2.00 -20.40 4.28
C ILE A 50 -3.53 -20.19 4.44
N GLU A 51 -4.26 -21.23 4.80
CA GLU A 51 -5.71 -21.17 4.99
C GLU A 51 -6.15 -20.27 6.17
N GLU A 52 -5.32 -20.11 7.19
CA GLU A 52 -5.60 -19.34 8.39
C GLU A 52 -5.00 -17.92 8.37
N ILE A 53 -4.25 -17.58 7.31
CA ILE A 53 -3.61 -16.28 7.18
C ILE A 53 -4.61 -15.23 6.71
N GLU A 54 -4.63 -14.07 7.34
CA GLU A 54 -5.51 -12.95 6.97
C GLU A 54 -4.95 -12.10 5.83
N THR A 55 -3.61 -11.96 5.77
CA THR A 55 -2.94 -11.11 4.78
C THR A 55 -1.71 -11.79 4.23
N VAL A 56 -1.57 -11.81 2.91
CA VAL A 56 -0.40 -12.33 2.20
C VAL A 56 0.32 -11.19 1.49
N LEU A 57 1.63 -11.09 1.76
CA LEU A 57 2.52 -10.10 1.15
C LEU A 57 3.52 -10.83 0.25
N ALA A 58 3.44 -10.65 -1.05
CA ALA A 58 4.39 -11.19 -2.01
C ALA A 58 5.44 -10.13 -2.36
N LEU A 59 6.65 -10.28 -1.82
CA LEU A 59 7.70 -9.25 -1.82
C LEU A 59 9.03 -9.76 -2.43
N THR A 60 8.97 -10.68 -3.37
CA THR A 60 10.17 -11.15 -4.06
C THR A 60 10.64 -10.10 -5.08
N ASN A 61 11.79 -10.34 -5.71
CA ASN A 61 12.31 -9.50 -6.79
C ASN A 61 11.73 -9.85 -8.18
N ASP A 62 10.75 -10.73 -8.24
CA ASP A 62 10.13 -11.21 -9.48
C ASP A 62 8.63 -10.92 -9.45
N ASP A 63 8.18 -10.03 -10.35
CA ASP A 63 6.80 -9.56 -10.42
C ASP A 63 5.83 -10.70 -10.72
N GLU A 64 6.20 -11.60 -11.64
CA GLU A 64 5.40 -12.75 -12.05
C GLU A 64 5.16 -13.68 -10.88
N ASN A 65 6.20 -13.98 -10.10
CA ASN A 65 6.10 -14.79 -8.90
C ASN A 65 5.25 -14.12 -7.83
N ASN A 66 5.38 -12.80 -7.64
CA ASN A 66 4.58 -12.07 -6.67
C ASN A 66 3.08 -12.10 -7.02
N VAL A 67 2.76 -11.88 -8.28
CA VAL A 67 1.38 -11.98 -8.79
C VAL A 67 0.84 -13.40 -8.64
N MET A 68 1.61 -14.41 -9.05
CA MET A 68 1.19 -15.82 -8.96
C MET A 68 0.98 -16.25 -7.51
N LEU A 69 1.82 -15.81 -6.59
CA LEU A 69 1.68 -16.08 -5.15
C LEU A 69 0.34 -15.56 -4.60
N CYS A 70 -0.03 -14.32 -4.96
CA CYS A 70 -1.31 -13.76 -4.56
C CYS A 70 -2.50 -14.53 -5.14
N VAL A 71 -2.41 -14.94 -6.40
CA VAL A 71 -3.46 -15.77 -7.05
C VAL A 71 -3.59 -17.14 -6.37
N LEU A 72 -2.48 -17.78 -6.01
CA LEU A 72 -2.49 -19.03 -5.27
C LEU A 72 -3.08 -18.84 -3.87
N ALA A 73 -2.70 -17.77 -3.17
CA ALA A 73 -3.23 -17.47 -1.85
C ALA A 73 -4.75 -17.30 -1.88
N GLU A 74 -5.28 -16.55 -2.83
CA GLU A 74 -6.74 -16.38 -3.01
C GLU A 74 -7.44 -17.71 -3.31
N LYS A 75 -6.81 -18.61 -4.06
CA LYS A 75 -7.35 -19.95 -4.35
C LYS A 75 -7.45 -20.82 -3.10
N PHE A 76 -6.44 -20.78 -2.21
CA PHE A 76 -6.43 -21.58 -0.97
C PHE A 76 -7.42 -21.09 0.07
N SER A 77 -7.62 -19.79 0.16
CA SER A 77 -8.59 -19.21 1.08
C SER A 77 -9.11 -17.90 0.53
N PRO A 78 -10.28 -17.91 -0.08
CA PRO A 78 -10.96 -16.69 -0.52
C PRO A 78 -11.18 -15.71 0.66
N ASN A 79 -11.16 -14.41 0.36
CA ASN A 79 -11.32 -13.29 1.31
C ASN A 79 -10.08 -12.95 2.16
N LYS A 80 -8.91 -13.45 1.80
CA LYS A 80 -7.66 -12.88 2.33
C LYS A 80 -7.34 -11.57 1.64
N ARG A 81 -6.64 -10.71 2.34
CA ARG A 81 -6.00 -9.57 1.68
C ARG A 81 -4.70 -10.01 1.03
N THR A 82 -4.57 -9.75 -0.26
CA THR A 82 -3.38 -10.08 -1.04
C THR A 82 -2.70 -8.82 -1.53
N ILE A 83 -1.39 -8.72 -1.29
CA ILE A 83 -0.59 -7.56 -1.66
C ILE A 83 0.64 -8.03 -2.42
N ALA A 84 0.80 -7.62 -3.68
CA ALA A 84 1.95 -7.94 -4.50
C ALA A 84 2.80 -6.71 -4.80
N LEU A 85 4.11 -6.85 -4.61
CA LEU A 85 5.08 -5.87 -5.07
C LEU A 85 5.32 -6.10 -6.56
N VAL A 86 5.10 -5.06 -7.39
CA VAL A 86 5.29 -5.12 -8.84
C VAL A 86 6.03 -3.89 -9.34
N ASN A 87 6.95 -4.10 -10.26
CA ASN A 87 7.72 -3.02 -10.89
C ASN A 87 7.20 -2.63 -12.28
N LYS A 88 6.36 -3.49 -12.88
CA LYS A 88 5.77 -3.26 -14.19
C LYS A 88 4.34 -2.75 -14.05
N SER A 89 4.05 -1.57 -14.57
CA SER A 89 2.72 -0.93 -14.49
C SER A 89 1.60 -1.73 -15.17
N ASN A 90 1.94 -2.61 -16.12
CA ASN A 90 0.97 -3.40 -16.86
C ASN A 90 0.13 -4.35 -15.98
N TYR A 91 0.64 -4.72 -14.81
CA TYR A 91 -0.10 -5.60 -13.89
C TYR A 91 -1.35 -4.94 -13.29
N SER A 92 -1.40 -3.61 -13.23
CA SER A 92 -2.59 -2.88 -12.77
C SER A 92 -3.83 -3.19 -13.62
N LEU A 93 -3.65 -3.46 -14.91
CA LEU A 93 -4.73 -3.84 -15.82
C LEU A 93 -5.33 -5.22 -15.50
N LEU A 94 -4.55 -6.09 -14.87
CA LEU A 94 -4.94 -7.47 -14.54
C LEU A 94 -5.40 -7.62 -13.09
N GLN A 95 -5.19 -6.61 -12.24
CA GLN A 95 -5.43 -6.66 -10.79
C GLN A 95 -6.82 -7.21 -10.44
N SER A 96 -7.86 -6.60 -10.99
CA SER A 96 -9.25 -6.99 -10.71
C SER A 96 -9.58 -8.39 -11.24
N SER A 97 -9.05 -8.76 -12.42
CA SER A 97 -9.26 -10.06 -13.02
C SER A 97 -8.58 -11.19 -12.25
N LEU A 98 -7.43 -10.89 -11.64
CA LEU A 98 -6.66 -11.81 -10.82
C LEU A 98 -7.07 -11.80 -9.34
N LYS A 99 -8.02 -10.92 -8.96
CA LYS A 99 -8.49 -10.73 -7.58
C LYS A 99 -7.36 -10.43 -6.60
N ILE A 100 -6.41 -9.59 -7.01
CA ILE A 100 -5.35 -9.08 -6.13
C ILE A 100 -5.83 -7.77 -5.53
N ASP A 101 -5.83 -7.66 -4.20
CA ASP A 101 -6.36 -6.48 -3.53
C ASP A 101 -5.48 -5.25 -3.76
N ASP A 102 -4.18 -5.40 -3.57
CA ASP A 102 -3.23 -4.30 -3.70
C ASP A 102 -2.02 -4.68 -4.56
N LEU A 103 -1.70 -3.82 -5.52
CA LEU A 103 -0.42 -3.83 -6.24
C LEU A 103 0.41 -2.63 -5.80
N VAL A 104 1.61 -2.90 -5.30
CA VAL A 104 2.53 -1.85 -4.82
C VAL A 104 3.69 -1.70 -5.78
N ASP A 105 3.80 -0.53 -6.43
CA ASP A 105 4.96 -0.15 -7.23
C ASP A 105 5.94 0.66 -6.35
N PRO A 106 7.14 0.13 -6.04
CA PRO A 106 8.13 0.81 -5.20
C PRO A 106 8.62 2.13 -5.80
N ARG A 107 8.63 2.24 -7.13
CA ARG A 107 9.05 3.47 -7.81
C ARG A 107 8.03 4.58 -7.60
N MET A 108 6.74 4.26 -7.74
CA MET A 108 5.67 5.22 -7.49
C MET A 108 5.62 5.66 -6.03
N MET A 109 5.87 4.74 -5.10
CA MET A 109 6.01 5.07 -3.67
C MET A 109 7.20 6.01 -3.43
N THR A 110 8.33 5.78 -4.10
CA THR A 110 9.50 6.65 -4.01
C THR A 110 9.21 8.03 -4.58
N VAL A 111 8.60 8.11 -5.77
CA VAL A 111 8.17 9.37 -6.39
C VAL A 111 7.24 10.15 -5.45
N SER A 112 6.23 9.50 -4.90
CA SER A 112 5.29 10.10 -3.95
C SER A 112 6.01 10.67 -2.72
N ASN A 113 6.98 9.94 -2.17
CA ASN A 113 7.77 10.41 -1.04
C ASN A 113 8.66 11.62 -1.41
N ILE A 114 9.26 11.65 -2.59
CA ILE A 114 10.04 12.79 -3.07
C ILE A 114 9.14 14.00 -3.26
N LEU A 115 8.00 13.85 -3.93
CA LEU A 115 7.04 14.92 -4.15
C LEU A 115 6.57 15.55 -2.84
N LYS A 116 6.32 14.73 -1.81
CA LYS A 116 5.97 15.21 -0.47
C LYS A 116 7.00 16.19 0.10
N HIS A 117 8.30 16.00 -0.19
CA HIS A 117 9.36 16.89 0.28
C HIS A 117 9.59 18.11 -0.63
N VAL A 118 9.22 18.01 -1.91
CA VAL A 118 9.39 19.11 -2.89
C VAL A 118 8.27 20.14 -2.82
N HIS A 119 7.05 19.69 -2.56
CA HIS A 119 5.91 20.61 -2.44
C HIS A 119 6.05 21.49 -1.21
N LYS A 120 5.94 22.80 -1.42
CA LYS A 120 5.95 23.80 -0.34
C LYS A 120 4.57 23.81 0.32
N GLY A 121 4.51 23.51 1.61
CA GLY A 121 3.30 23.57 2.42
C GLY A 121 3.22 22.38 3.39
N THR A 122 2.15 22.34 4.17
CA THR A 122 1.85 21.23 5.10
C THR A 122 1.21 20.05 4.36
N ILE A 123 1.90 19.53 3.34
CA ILE A 123 1.44 18.35 2.60
C ILE A 123 1.75 17.12 3.43
N GLN A 124 0.72 16.39 3.81
CA GLN A 124 0.84 15.16 4.59
C GLN A 124 1.09 13.97 3.69
N THR A 125 0.38 13.88 2.56
CA THR A 125 0.45 12.73 1.68
C THR A 125 0.29 13.14 0.22
N VAL A 126 1.05 12.51 -0.66
CA VAL A 126 0.90 12.64 -2.12
C VAL A 126 0.86 11.25 -2.72
N TYR A 127 -0.20 10.94 -3.47
CA TYR A 127 -0.32 9.74 -4.27
C TYR A 127 -0.41 10.11 -5.74
N SER A 128 0.45 9.54 -6.55
CA SER A 128 0.38 9.66 -8.00
C SER A 128 -0.52 8.56 -8.56
N LEU A 129 -1.42 8.92 -9.47
CA LEU A 129 -2.37 8.03 -10.12
C LEU A 129 -2.13 8.05 -11.64
N LEU A 130 -2.46 6.94 -12.30
CA LEU A 130 -2.40 6.80 -13.77
C LEU A 130 -1.06 7.27 -14.34
N ASP A 131 0.05 6.68 -13.87
CA ASP A 131 1.41 6.96 -14.31
C ASP A 131 1.84 8.45 -14.21
N GLY A 132 1.25 9.17 -13.25
CA GLY A 132 1.59 10.57 -12.99
C GLY A 132 0.68 11.60 -13.68
N GLU A 133 -0.38 11.16 -14.37
CA GLU A 133 -1.35 12.10 -14.98
C GLU A 133 -2.17 12.85 -13.93
N TYR A 134 -2.38 12.24 -12.77
CA TYR A 134 -3.12 12.83 -11.65
C TYR A 134 -2.37 12.65 -10.34
N GLU A 135 -2.54 13.61 -9.44
CA GLU A 135 -2.02 13.54 -8.08
C GLU A 135 -3.18 13.67 -7.08
N PHE A 136 -3.20 12.80 -6.09
CA PHE A 136 -4.05 12.92 -4.92
C PHE A 136 -3.20 13.49 -3.79
N ILE A 137 -3.54 14.69 -3.32
CA ILE A 137 -2.76 15.42 -2.33
C ILE A 137 -3.62 15.61 -1.08
N GLU A 138 -3.10 15.19 0.06
CA GLU A 138 -3.62 15.53 1.37
C GLU A 138 -2.78 16.66 1.96
N ALA A 139 -3.44 17.78 2.25
CA ALA A 139 -2.79 18.95 2.79
C ALA A 139 -3.57 19.51 3.98
N GLU A 140 -2.84 19.90 5.01
CA GLU A 140 -3.42 20.59 6.16
C GLU A 140 -3.61 22.09 5.85
N ILE A 141 -4.79 22.62 6.15
CA ILE A 141 -5.10 24.03 6.02
C ILE A 141 -4.67 24.74 7.30
N ILE A 142 -3.59 25.50 7.20
CA ILE A 142 -3.05 26.30 8.31
C ILE A 142 -3.74 27.67 8.40
N GLU A 143 -3.62 28.35 9.55
CA GLU A 143 -4.27 29.65 9.84
C GLU A 143 -3.93 30.76 8.83
N THR A 144 -2.80 30.67 8.15
CA THR A 144 -2.37 31.63 7.13
C THR A 144 -2.90 31.32 5.73
N SER A 145 -3.69 30.25 5.57
CA SER A 145 -4.22 29.86 4.26
C SER A 145 -5.29 30.84 3.78
N GLU A 146 -5.24 31.19 2.50
CA GLU A 146 -6.26 32.01 1.86
C GLU A 146 -7.63 31.33 1.75
N LEU A 147 -7.71 30.03 2.05
CA LEU A 147 -8.94 29.24 2.02
C LEU A 147 -9.80 29.41 3.29
N ILE A 148 -9.22 29.93 4.38
CA ILE A 148 -9.92 30.05 5.65
C ILE A 148 -11.05 31.08 5.55
N ASN A 149 -12.20 30.74 6.13
CA ASN A 149 -13.41 31.58 6.18
C ASN A 149 -13.96 31.96 4.79
N LYS A 150 -13.62 31.20 3.76
CA LYS A 150 -14.20 31.37 2.41
C LYS A 150 -14.91 30.07 1.99
N SER A 151 -15.98 30.23 1.25
CA SER A 151 -16.57 29.07 0.59
C SER A 151 -15.66 28.55 -0.53
N LEU A 152 -15.75 27.26 -0.85
CA LEU A 152 -14.98 26.68 -1.95
C LEU A 152 -15.22 27.39 -3.28
N LYS A 153 -16.43 27.96 -3.47
CA LYS A 153 -16.74 28.76 -4.64
C LYS A 153 -15.95 30.07 -4.70
N GLU A 154 -15.63 30.65 -3.55
CA GLU A 154 -14.90 31.91 -3.41
C GLU A 154 -13.39 31.73 -3.27
N SER A 155 -12.92 30.51 -3.15
CA SER A 155 -11.52 30.18 -2.86
C SER A 155 -10.56 30.39 -4.04
N ASN A 156 -11.09 30.73 -5.24
CA ASN A 156 -10.31 30.90 -6.48
C ASN A 156 -9.32 29.75 -6.78
N LEU A 157 -9.65 28.52 -6.41
CA LEU A 157 -8.82 27.37 -6.72
C LEU A 157 -8.67 27.20 -8.24
N PRO A 158 -7.47 26.83 -8.71
CA PRO A 158 -7.25 26.51 -10.12
C PRO A 158 -8.26 25.47 -10.63
N LYS A 159 -8.70 25.62 -11.87
CA LYS A 159 -9.69 24.70 -12.48
C LYS A 159 -9.20 23.25 -12.58
N THR A 160 -7.91 23.03 -12.48
CA THR A 160 -7.25 21.72 -12.46
C THR A 160 -7.36 21.01 -11.11
N ILE A 161 -7.69 21.74 -10.05
CA ILE A 161 -7.82 21.17 -8.70
C ILE A 161 -9.27 20.81 -8.42
N ARG A 162 -9.46 19.65 -7.82
CA ARG A 162 -10.76 19.16 -7.31
C ARG A 162 -10.60 18.80 -5.84
N ILE A 163 -11.47 19.31 -5.00
CA ILE A 163 -11.53 18.90 -3.60
C ILE A 163 -12.43 17.68 -3.51
N GLY A 164 -11.84 16.53 -3.20
CA GLY A 164 -12.55 15.26 -3.07
C GLY A 164 -13.22 15.10 -1.71
N ALA A 165 -12.49 15.44 -0.65
CA ALA A 165 -12.97 15.35 0.73
C ALA A 165 -12.30 16.40 1.62
N ILE A 166 -12.90 16.69 2.76
CA ILE A 166 -12.34 17.51 3.83
C ILE A 166 -12.38 16.68 5.10
N LEU A 167 -11.23 16.48 5.72
CA LEU A 167 -11.13 15.89 7.04
C LEU A 167 -11.17 17.03 8.08
N ARG A 168 -12.18 17.00 8.95
CA ARG A 168 -12.30 17.97 10.04
C ARG A 168 -12.46 17.23 11.36
N LYS A 169 -11.43 17.25 12.20
CA LYS A 169 -11.29 16.36 13.34
C LYS A 169 -11.31 14.91 12.87
N ASP A 170 -12.32 14.12 13.22
CA ASP A 170 -12.46 12.71 12.82
C ASP A 170 -13.56 12.50 11.75
N ASP A 171 -14.17 13.59 11.25
CA ASP A 171 -15.24 13.51 10.27
C ASP A 171 -14.74 13.75 8.85
N ILE A 172 -15.09 12.83 7.94
CA ILE A 172 -14.84 12.98 6.50
C ILE A 172 -16.08 13.60 5.85
N ILE A 173 -15.88 14.79 5.26
CA ILE A 173 -16.96 15.56 4.63
C ILE A 173 -16.71 15.63 3.13
N ILE A 174 -17.70 15.24 2.33
CA ILE A 174 -17.70 15.49 0.89
C ILE A 174 -18.25 16.90 0.66
N PRO A 175 -17.41 17.86 0.26
CA PRO A 175 -17.80 19.25 0.22
C PRO A 175 -18.71 19.56 -0.98
N LYS A 176 -19.62 20.51 -0.76
CA LYS A 176 -20.36 21.18 -1.83
C LYS A 176 -19.73 22.56 -2.09
N SER A 177 -20.05 23.17 -3.23
CA SER A 177 -19.45 24.45 -3.64
C SER A 177 -19.63 25.61 -2.62
N ASN A 178 -20.68 25.55 -1.81
CA ASN A 178 -20.98 26.53 -0.77
C ASN A 178 -20.44 26.14 0.64
N PHE A 179 -19.65 25.10 0.73
CA PHE A 179 -19.04 24.67 1.99
C PHE A 179 -17.94 25.65 2.40
N VAL A 180 -17.89 26.01 3.71
CA VAL A 180 -16.91 26.91 4.36
C VAL A 180 -16.09 26.15 5.39
#